data_3694d0ce27055508d4eb6197742a6465
#
_entry.id   3694d0ce27055508d4eb6197742a6465
#
_cell.length_a   1.000
_cell.length_b   1.000
_cell.length_c   1.000
_cell.angle_alpha   90.00
_cell.angle_beta   90.00
_cell.angle_gamma   90.00
#
_symmetry.space_group_name_H-M   'P 1'
#
loop_
_entity.id
_entity.type
_entity.pdbx_description
1 polymer ?
#
loop_
_entity_poly.entity_id
_entity_poly.type
_entity_poly.pdbx_seq_one_letter_code
_entity_poly.pdbx_strand_id
1 'polypeptide(L)'
;MKLRFVKPLLIGLCSFLGMNSCSATTSKSEETNKKDSTEMKTDGKKLVVYFSHTGENYNVGYIEKGNTHIIADMIADATGADIYEIVPEKGYPKDDYNECIEIAKKELQSNDRSAIKGNVKVEDYDVIFIGYPNWWGNPPMCVYTFIEKHDWNGKTVIPFITHEGSGMGGTDRKIASACKGADTLTGKGLAIQGKVAQENRMSAQKSVDSWLGSLGFKDCKT
;
A
#
# COMPACT_ATOMS: atom_id res chain seq x y z
N MET A 1 -21.39 49.16 26.11
CA MET A 1 -22.23 49.11 27.31
C MET A 1 -21.98 47.73 27.90
N LYS A 2 -21.02 47.54 28.84
CA LYS A 2 -21.21 47.45 30.32
C LYS A 2 -22.31 46.45 30.62
N LEU A 3 -22.16 45.34 31.35
CA LEU A 3 -21.60 45.12 32.70
C LEU A 3 -21.61 43.58 32.95
N ARG A 4 -20.64 42.84 33.41
CA ARG A 4 -20.13 42.65 34.80
C ARG A 4 -20.95 41.69 35.69
N PHE A 5 -20.19 40.71 36.23
CA PHE A 5 -20.17 40.13 37.61
C PHE A 5 -21.17 38.99 37.90
N VAL A 6 -20.90 37.97 38.74
CA VAL A 6 -19.98 37.68 39.86
C VAL A 6 -20.04 36.18 40.19
N LYS A 7 -18.90 35.62 40.71
CA LYS A 7 -18.83 34.36 41.49
C LYS A 7 -19.51 34.49 42.85
N PRO A 8 -19.89 33.41 43.55
CA PRO A 8 -19.05 33.04 44.68
C PRO A 8 -18.84 31.53 44.95
N LEU A 9 -17.75 31.28 45.48
CA LEU A 9 -17.09 30.34 46.37
C LEU A 9 -17.99 29.90 47.55
N LEU A 10 -17.99 28.63 47.89
CA LEU A 10 -18.28 28.17 49.26
C LEU A 10 -17.47 26.89 49.57
N ILE A 11 -16.74 27.01 50.67
CA ILE A 11 -15.88 26.09 51.35
C ILE A 11 -16.72 25.20 52.27
N GLY A 12 -16.41 23.92 52.33
CA GLY A 12 -16.96 23.01 53.33
C GLY A 12 -15.96 21.92 53.69
N LEU A 13 -15.28 22.19 54.78
CA LEU A 13 -14.33 21.30 55.47
C LEU A 13 -15.11 20.43 56.44
N CYS A 14 -14.92 19.09 56.41
CA CYS A 14 -15.17 18.23 57.56
C CYS A 14 -14.22 17.03 57.56
N SER A 15 -13.37 17.07 58.55
CA SER A 15 -12.49 15.98 59.00
C SER A 15 -13.30 14.94 59.77
N PHE A 16 -13.00 13.63 59.54
CA PHE A 16 -13.17 12.64 60.58
C PHE A 16 -12.07 11.55 60.41
N LEU A 17 -11.27 11.43 61.45
CA LEU A 17 -10.34 10.33 61.68
C LEU A 17 -11.09 9.06 62.04
N GLY A 18 -10.64 7.94 61.52
CA GLY A 18 -11.00 6.60 61.97
C GLY A 18 -9.98 5.59 61.54
N MET A 19 -9.00 5.33 62.40
CA MET A 19 -8.06 4.20 62.27
C MET A 19 -8.79 2.88 62.47
N ASN A 20 -8.63 1.91 61.57
CA ASN A 20 -8.46 0.52 62.02
C ASN A 20 -7.67 -0.30 61.01
N SER A 21 -6.73 -0.99 61.53
CA SER A 21 -5.77 -1.92 60.97
C SER A 21 -6.45 -3.24 60.55
N CYS A 22 -6.09 -3.83 59.40
CA CYS A 22 -5.53 -5.18 59.32
C CYS A 22 -5.59 -5.78 57.91
N SER A 23 -4.51 -6.44 57.62
CA SER A 23 -4.29 -7.56 56.67
C SER A 23 -4.12 -7.31 55.21
N ALA A 24 -2.88 -7.42 54.81
CA ALA A 24 -2.36 -7.64 53.47
C ALA A 24 -2.99 -8.86 52.79
N THR A 25 -3.48 -8.64 51.58
CA THR A 25 -3.46 -9.67 50.55
C THR A 25 -3.09 -8.95 49.22
N THR A 26 -1.83 -9.12 48.87
CA THR A 26 -1.27 -8.61 47.63
C THR A 26 -1.82 -9.47 46.50
N SER A 27 -2.88 -9.04 45.85
CA SER A 27 -3.23 -9.51 44.54
C SER A 27 -2.59 -8.57 43.51
N LYS A 28 -1.45 -8.98 43.01
CA LYS A 28 -0.75 -8.39 41.89
C LYS A 28 -1.60 -8.63 40.62
N SER A 29 -2.43 -7.69 40.26
CA SER A 29 -3.01 -7.66 38.93
C SER A 29 -1.88 -7.27 37.97
N GLU A 30 -1.31 -8.26 37.31
CA GLU A 30 -0.51 -8.06 36.10
C GLU A 30 -1.46 -7.60 35.02
N GLU A 31 -1.54 -6.30 34.83
CA GLU A 31 -1.98 -5.73 33.55
C GLU A 31 -0.95 -6.14 32.51
N THR A 32 -1.17 -7.29 31.88
CA THR A 32 -0.52 -7.62 30.64
C THR A 32 -1.00 -6.63 29.58
N ASN A 33 -0.26 -5.57 29.45
CA ASN A 33 -0.36 -4.65 28.32
C ASN A 33 0.10 -5.44 27.07
N LYS A 34 -0.81 -6.24 26.53
CA LYS A 34 -0.63 -6.97 25.27
C LYS A 34 -0.71 -5.93 24.18
N LYS A 35 0.42 -5.27 23.93
CA LYS A 35 0.64 -4.51 22.71
C LYS A 35 0.55 -5.54 21.58
N ASP A 36 -0.63 -5.64 21.00
CA ASP A 36 -0.91 -6.45 19.82
C ASP A 36 -0.11 -5.86 18.65
N SER A 37 1.18 -6.20 18.60
CA SER A 37 1.97 -6.08 17.40
C SER A 37 1.52 -7.23 16.53
N THR A 38 0.52 -7.01 15.69
CA THR A 38 0.16 -7.92 14.62
C THR A 38 1.41 -8.11 13.78
N GLU A 39 2.18 -9.17 14.05
CA GLU A 39 3.28 -9.57 13.18
C GLU A 39 2.69 -9.80 11.79
N MET A 40 3.24 -9.11 10.80
CA MET A 40 2.79 -9.26 9.42
C MET A 40 3.01 -10.71 8.98
N LYS A 41 1.98 -11.33 8.44
CA LYS A 41 2.06 -12.69 7.89
C LYS A 41 2.91 -12.65 6.61
N THR A 42 4.21 -12.92 6.72
CA THR A 42 5.12 -13.02 5.57
C THR A 42 5.19 -14.42 4.96
N ASP A 43 4.70 -15.44 5.68
CA ASP A 43 4.86 -16.86 5.36
C ASP A 43 3.71 -17.46 4.50
N GLY A 44 2.74 -16.66 4.10
CA GLY A 44 1.61 -17.11 3.26
C GLY A 44 1.96 -17.26 1.78
N LYS A 45 1.01 -17.77 1.01
CA LYS A 45 1.11 -17.80 -0.45
C LYS A 45 1.07 -16.36 -0.99
N LYS A 46 2.02 -16.01 -1.84
CA LYS A 46 2.27 -14.65 -2.30
C LYS A 46 1.94 -14.46 -3.76
N LEU A 47 1.40 -13.29 -4.10
CA LEU A 47 1.12 -12.89 -5.47
C LEU A 47 1.63 -11.47 -5.70
N VAL A 48 2.30 -11.25 -6.81
CA VAL A 48 2.59 -9.92 -7.34
C VAL A 48 1.62 -9.63 -8.47
N VAL A 49 0.72 -8.70 -8.25
CA VAL A 49 -0.19 -8.18 -9.28
C VAL A 49 0.29 -6.81 -9.71
N TYR A 50 0.37 -6.56 -11.00
CA TYR A 50 0.81 -5.25 -11.46
C TYR A 50 0.19 -4.86 -12.80
N PHE A 51 0.08 -3.56 -13.02
CA PHE A 51 -0.06 -2.96 -14.34
C PHE A 51 1.23 -2.24 -14.71
N SER A 52 1.63 -2.38 -15.97
CA SER A 52 2.80 -1.67 -16.51
C SER A 52 2.56 -1.22 -17.94
N HIS A 53 3.17 -0.10 -18.34
CA HIS A 53 3.09 0.44 -19.68
C HIS A 53 4.43 0.29 -20.39
N THR A 54 4.40 -0.18 -21.64
CA THR A 54 5.54 -0.24 -22.58
C THR A 54 5.35 0.80 -23.68
N GLY A 55 6.40 1.11 -24.44
CA GLY A 55 6.38 2.16 -25.45
C GLY A 55 6.90 3.48 -24.91
N GLU A 56 6.42 4.59 -25.45
CA GLU A 56 6.83 5.93 -25.03
C GLU A 56 6.39 6.23 -23.59
N ASN A 57 7.37 6.55 -22.73
CA ASN A 57 7.18 6.86 -21.33
C ASN A 57 7.92 8.14 -20.94
N TYR A 58 7.34 8.88 -20.00
CA TYR A 58 7.97 10.09 -19.47
C TYR A 58 9.36 9.79 -18.88
N ASN A 59 10.34 10.63 -19.21
CA ASN A 59 11.71 10.59 -18.71
C ASN A 59 12.59 9.42 -19.15
N VAL A 60 12.02 8.33 -19.66
CA VAL A 60 12.77 7.13 -20.06
C VAL A 60 12.66 6.83 -21.57
N GLY A 61 11.82 7.60 -22.30
CA GLY A 61 11.59 7.39 -23.72
C GLY A 61 10.87 6.08 -24.02
N TYR A 62 11.16 5.51 -25.18
CA TYR A 62 10.57 4.25 -25.62
C TYR A 62 11.19 3.05 -24.88
N ILE A 63 10.38 2.25 -24.22
CA ILE A 63 10.83 1.09 -23.43
C ILE A 63 10.05 -0.18 -23.83
N GLU A 64 10.78 -1.28 -24.00
CA GLU A 64 10.21 -2.59 -24.33
C GLU A 64 9.61 -3.31 -23.09
N LYS A 65 10.18 -3.08 -21.92
CA LYS A 65 9.71 -3.61 -20.65
C LYS A 65 9.39 -2.47 -19.71
N GLY A 66 8.13 -2.37 -19.31
CA GLY A 66 7.65 -1.26 -18.50
C GLY A 66 8.28 -1.21 -17.10
N ASN A 67 8.36 0.00 -16.54
CA ASN A 67 9.03 0.27 -15.26
C ASN A 67 8.47 -0.57 -14.12
N THR A 68 7.15 -0.65 -14.00
CA THR A 68 6.49 -1.42 -12.93
C THR A 68 6.71 -2.92 -13.08
N HIS A 69 6.74 -3.43 -14.32
CA HIS A 69 7.06 -4.83 -14.63
C HIS A 69 8.43 -5.23 -14.10
N ILE A 70 9.45 -4.37 -14.29
CA ILE A 70 10.80 -4.62 -13.80
C ILE A 70 10.82 -4.80 -12.28
N ILE A 71 10.12 -3.93 -11.56
CA ILE A 71 10.06 -4.00 -10.10
C ILE A 71 9.22 -5.20 -9.65
N ALA A 72 8.15 -5.53 -10.38
CA ALA A 72 7.33 -6.72 -10.12
C ALA A 72 8.16 -8.01 -10.18
N ASP A 73 9.01 -8.16 -11.23
CA ASP A 73 9.91 -9.31 -11.34
C ASP A 73 10.88 -9.39 -10.16
N MET A 74 11.50 -8.25 -9.78
CA MET A 74 12.44 -8.22 -8.66
C MET A 74 11.77 -8.65 -7.34
N ILE A 75 10.53 -8.24 -7.10
CA ILE A 75 9.75 -8.64 -5.92
C ILE A 75 9.42 -10.13 -5.99
N ALA A 76 8.93 -10.60 -7.14
CA ALA A 76 8.58 -12.02 -7.33
C ALA A 76 9.80 -12.93 -7.13
N ASP A 77 10.93 -12.59 -7.75
CA ASP A 77 12.19 -13.33 -7.61
C ASP A 77 12.73 -13.37 -6.18
N ALA A 78 12.56 -12.26 -5.42
CA ALA A 78 13.05 -12.17 -4.05
C ALA A 78 12.13 -12.88 -3.04
N THR A 79 10.83 -13.00 -3.33
CA THR A 79 9.83 -13.52 -2.39
C THR A 79 9.29 -14.90 -2.74
N GLY A 80 9.59 -15.41 -3.94
CA GLY A 80 8.98 -16.62 -4.50
C GLY A 80 7.48 -16.47 -4.78
N ALA A 81 7.01 -15.23 -5.01
CA ALA A 81 5.62 -14.96 -5.31
C ALA A 81 5.26 -15.35 -6.75
N ASP A 82 4.03 -15.82 -6.95
CA ASP A 82 3.44 -15.90 -8.28
C ASP A 82 3.27 -14.49 -8.85
N ILE A 83 3.23 -14.34 -10.18
CA ILE A 83 3.15 -13.03 -10.83
C ILE A 83 1.97 -12.96 -11.80
N TYR A 84 1.25 -11.83 -11.80
CA TYR A 84 0.11 -11.59 -12.68
C TYR A 84 0.11 -10.16 -13.20
N GLU A 85 0.06 -9.99 -14.52
CA GLU A 85 -0.06 -8.69 -15.16
C GLU A 85 -1.53 -8.34 -15.43
N ILE A 86 -1.96 -7.16 -15.00
CA ILE A 86 -3.24 -6.58 -15.37
C ILE A 86 -3.12 -6.05 -16.80
N VAL A 87 -3.83 -6.67 -17.74
CA VAL A 87 -3.78 -6.30 -19.15
C VAL A 87 -5.15 -5.71 -19.56
N PRO A 88 -5.25 -4.40 -19.84
CA PRO A 88 -6.48 -3.82 -20.38
C PRO A 88 -6.84 -4.44 -21.74
N GLU A 89 -8.14 -4.66 -22.00
CA GLU A 89 -8.60 -5.17 -23.31
C GLU A 89 -8.26 -4.18 -24.42
N LYS A 90 -8.51 -2.89 -24.19
CA LYS A 90 -7.96 -1.80 -24.99
C LYS A 90 -6.63 -1.40 -24.40
N GLY A 91 -5.54 -1.69 -25.11
CA GLY A 91 -4.20 -1.23 -24.70
C GLY A 91 -4.11 0.30 -24.80
N TYR A 92 -3.16 0.87 -24.07
CA TYR A 92 -2.78 2.27 -24.22
C TYR A 92 -1.84 2.45 -25.42
N PRO A 93 -1.86 3.62 -26.11
CA PRO A 93 -0.92 3.93 -27.19
C PRO A 93 0.54 3.75 -26.73
N LYS A 94 1.32 3.05 -27.56
CA LYS A 94 2.75 2.81 -27.27
C LYS A 94 3.67 3.84 -27.90
N ASP A 95 3.27 4.38 -29.04
CA ASP A 95 4.10 5.26 -29.87
C ASP A 95 3.72 6.75 -29.73
N ASP A 96 2.74 7.06 -28.90
CA ASP A 96 2.30 8.43 -28.61
C ASP A 96 2.03 8.62 -27.11
N TYR A 97 3.03 9.19 -26.44
CA TYR A 97 2.94 9.51 -25.02
C TYR A 97 1.80 10.49 -24.70
N ASN A 98 1.58 11.51 -25.57
CA ASN A 98 0.55 12.52 -25.31
C ASN A 98 -0.85 11.92 -25.43
N GLU A 99 -1.09 11.06 -26.40
CA GLU A 99 -2.36 10.34 -26.51
C GLU A 99 -2.59 9.44 -25.30
N CYS A 100 -1.56 8.72 -24.85
CA CYS A 100 -1.62 7.86 -23.68
C CYS A 100 -2.05 8.64 -22.43
N ILE A 101 -1.41 9.77 -22.13
CA ILE A 101 -1.71 10.58 -20.94
C ILE A 101 -3.08 11.23 -20.99
N GLU A 102 -3.58 11.61 -22.18
CA GLU A 102 -4.94 12.17 -22.34
C GLU A 102 -6.02 11.09 -22.16
N ILE A 103 -5.80 9.86 -22.65
CA ILE A 103 -6.69 8.72 -22.37
C ILE A 103 -6.74 8.45 -20.86
N ALA A 104 -5.59 8.30 -20.22
CA ALA A 104 -5.50 8.04 -18.80
C ALA A 104 -6.18 9.13 -17.94
N LYS A 105 -6.06 10.40 -18.36
CA LYS A 105 -6.72 11.53 -17.70
C LYS A 105 -8.24 11.47 -17.84
N LYS A 106 -8.75 11.14 -19.03
CA LYS A 106 -10.19 10.98 -19.28
C LYS A 106 -10.77 9.83 -18.47
N GLU A 107 -10.09 8.68 -18.44
CA GLU A 107 -10.49 7.53 -17.62
C GLU A 107 -10.57 7.89 -16.13
N LEU A 108 -9.57 8.61 -15.61
CA LEU A 108 -9.58 9.09 -14.24
C LEU A 108 -10.76 10.03 -13.95
N GLN A 109 -11.02 10.99 -14.85
CA GLN A 109 -12.10 11.97 -14.70
C GLN A 109 -13.49 11.35 -14.75
N SER A 110 -13.67 10.34 -15.62
CA SER A 110 -14.94 9.60 -15.75
C SER A 110 -15.09 8.46 -14.73
N ASN A 111 -14.05 8.20 -13.93
CA ASN A 111 -13.98 7.05 -13.04
C ASN A 111 -14.23 5.72 -13.80
N ASP A 112 -13.59 5.57 -14.94
CA ASP A 112 -13.78 4.44 -15.85
C ASP A 112 -13.38 3.11 -15.20
N ARG A 113 -13.98 2.03 -15.69
CA ARG A 113 -13.66 0.64 -15.34
C ARG A 113 -13.47 -0.18 -16.63
N SER A 114 -12.45 0.24 -17.40
CA SER A 114 -12.09 -0.45 -18.63
C SER A 114 -11.90 -1.95 -18.40
N ALA A 115 -12.41 -2.78 -19.33
CA ALA A 115 -12.30 -4.22 -19.23
C ALA A 115 -10.84 -4.68 -19.28
N ILE A 116 -10.54 -5.75 -18.56
CA ILE A 116 -9.21 -6.37 -18.49
C ILE A 116 -9.27 -7.82 -18.93
N LYS A 117 -8.17 -8.29 -19.53
CA LYS A 117 -8.00 -9.67 -20.01
C LYS A 117 -7.60 -10.60 -18.87
N GLY A 118 -8.06 -11.85 -18.94
CA GLY A 118 -7.66 -12.89 -18.01
C GLY A 118 -8.22 -12.70 -16.61
N ASN A 119 -7.79 -13.57 -15.72
CA ASN A 119 -8.11 -13.53 -14.30
C ASN A 119 -7.09 -14.35 -13.50
N VAL A 120 -6.90 -14.00 -12.23
CA VAL A 120 -6.17 -14.78 -11.24
C VAL A 120 -7.05 -14.90 -9.98
N LYS A 121 -7.03 -16.02 -9.30
CA LYS A 121 -7.79 -16.18 -8.06
C LYS A 121 -7.00 -15.57 -6.90
N VAL A 122 -7.24 -14.28 -6.64
CA VAL A 122 -6.63 -13.55 -5.51
C VAL A 122 -6.94 -14.24 -4.18
N GLU A 123 -8.08 -14.89 -4.09
CA GLU A 123 -8.56 -15.61 -2.91
C GLU A 123 -7.62 -16.76 -2.47
N ASP A 124 -6.85 -17.31 -3.41
CA ASP A 124 -5.87 -18.38 -3.14
C ASP A 124 -4.56 -17.89 -2.49
N TYR A 125 -4.41 -16.57 -2.26
CA TYR A 125 -3.19 -15.96 -1.74
C TYR A 125 -3.45 -15.24 -0.42
N ASP A 126 -2.41 -15.14 0.41
CA ASP A 126 -2.46 -14.47 1.72
C ASP A 126 -1.87 -13.07 1.64
N VAL A 127 -0.79 -12.90 0.86
CA VAL A 127 -0.06 -11.65 0.68
C VAL A 127 -0.05 -11.25 -0.77
N ILE A 128 -0.54 -10.05 -1.06
CA ILE A 128 -0.63 -9.54 -2.42
C ILE A 128 0.14 -8.21 -2.53
N PHE A 129 1.18 -8.22 -3.36
CA PHE A 129 1.85 -7.00 -3.80
C PHE A 129 1.06 -6.41 -4.96
N ILE A 130 0.66 -5.14 -4.87
CA ILE A 130 -0.05 -4.45 -5.96
C ILE A 130 0.83 -3.33 -6.51
N GLY A 131 1.21 -3.47 -7.79
CA GLY A 131 2.11 -2.57 -8.50
C GLY A 131 1.44 -1.76 -9.60
N TYR A 132 1.82 -0.48 -9.70
CA TYR A 132 1.28 0.42 -10.72
C TYR A 132 2.19 1.64 -10.95
N PRO A 133 2.15 2.26 -12.15
CA PRO A 133 2.76 3.57 -12.36
C PRO A 133 1.87 4.67 -11.76
N ASN A 134 2.50 5.78 -11.35
CA ASN A 134 1.75 6.96 -10.93
C ASN A 134 1.23 7.73 -12.16
N TRP A 135 -0.05 7.60 -12.44
CA TRP A 135 -0.72 8.33 -13.49
C TRP A 135 -1.67 9.38 -12.90
N TRP A 136 -1.31 10.65 -13.07
CA TRP A 136 -2.10 11.78 -12.55
C TRP A 136 -2.34 11.73 -11.03
N GLY A 137 -1.36 11.26 -10.24
CA GLY A 137 -1.49 11.10 -8.79
C GLY A 137 -2.42 9.95 -8.39
N ASN A 138 -2.60 8.96 -9.27
CA ASN A 138 -3.54 7.86 -9.08
C ASN A 138 -2.98 6.54 -9.66
N PRO A 139 -3.39 5.39 -9.15
CA PRO A 139 -3.29 4.13 -9.89
C PRO A 139 -4.08 4.23 -11.20
N PRO A 140 -3.60 3.68 -12.33
CA PRO A 140 -4.38 3.56 -13.57
C PRO A 140 -5.72 2.87 -13.35
N MET A 141 -6.76 3.27 -14.11
CA MET A 141 -8.13 2.84 -13.82
C MET A 141 -8.35 1.34 -13.99
N CYS A 142 -7.57 0.67 -14.84
CA CYS A 142 -7.59 -0.80 -14.97
C CYS A 142 -7.18 -1.53 -13.67
N VAL A 143 -6.39 -0.90 -12.80
CA VAL A 143 -6.03 -1.45 -11.48
C VAL A 143 -7.27 -1.51 -10.59
N TYR A 144 -8.14 -0.50 -10.62
CA TYR A 144 -9.41 -0.52 -9.89
C TYR A 144 -10.36 -1.57 -10.45
N THR A 145 -10.41 -1.73 -11.79
CA THR A 145 -11.18 -2.80 -12.42
C THR A 145 -10.76 -4.17 -11.91
N PHE A 146 -9.46 -4.40 -11.74
CA PHE A 146 -8.95 -5.63 -11.16
C PHE A 146 -9.37 -5.77 -9.70
N ILE A 147 -9.13 -4.73 -8.88
CA ILE A 147 -9.40 -4.78 -7.45
C ILE A 147 -10.88 -5.08 -7.16
N GLU A 148 -11.79 -4.47 -7.91
CA GLU A 148 -13.25 -4.59 -7.70
C GLU A 148 -13.82 -5.97 -8.09
N LYS A 149 -13.04 -6.82 -8.77
CA LYS A 149 -13.44 -8.18 -9.15
C LYS A 149 -13.14 -9.23 -8.08
N HIS A 150 -12.46 -8.90 -7.00
CA HIS A 150 -11.95 -9.86 -6.03
C HIS A 150 -12.38 -9.57 -4.60
N ASP A 151 -12.41 -10.62 -3.77
CA ASP A 151 -12.58 -10.51 -2.32
C ASP A 151 -11.22 -10.35 -1.63
N TRP A 152 -11.08 -9.27 -0.88
CA TRP A 152 -9.86 -8.89 -0.18
C TRP A 152 -9.86 -9.20 1.31
N ASN A 153 -10.96 -9.80 1.83
CA ASN A 153 -11.06 -10.09 3.25
C ASN A 153 -9.93 -11.00 3.74
N GLY A 154 -9.27 -10.56 4.81
CA GLY A 154 -8.17 -11.31 5.45
C GLY A 154 -6.87 -11.36 4.66
N LYS A 155 -6.75 -10.59 3.57
CA LYS A 155 -5.52 -10.47 2.76
C LYS A 155 -4.62 -9.38 3.31
N THR A 156 -3.30 -9.57 3.22
CA THR A 156 -2.33 -8.49 3.39
C THR A 156 -2.01 -7.90 2.02
N VAL A 157 -2.24 -6.60 1.86
CA VAL A 157 -1.97 -5.89 0.59
C VAL A 157 -0.81 -4.92 0.77
N ILE A 158 0.18 -5.03 -0.12
CA ILE A 158 1.43 -4.25 -0.05
C ILE A 158 1.60 -3.48 -1.38
N PRO A 159 1.33 -2.17 -1.41
CA PRO A 159 1.45 -1.39 -2.63
C PRO A 159 2.91 -1.10 -3.00
N PHE A 160 3.21 -1.12 -4.30
CA PHE A 160 4.45 -0.57 -4.84
C PHE A 160 4.16 0.26 -6.10
N ILE A 161 4.94 1.30 -6.31
CA ILE A 161 4.68 2.28 -7.37
C ILE A 161 5.96 2.64 -8.12
N THR A 162 5.83 2.83 -9.43
CA THR A 162 6.84 3.52 -10.22
C THR A 162 6.37 4.93 -10.56
N HIS A 163 7.30 5.89 -10.53
CA HIS A 163 7.00 7.32 -10.68
C HIS A 163 8.19 8.07 -11.26
N GLU A 164 7.98 9.36 -11.62
CA GLU A 164 9.07 10.23 -12.06
C GLU A 164 9.15 11.51 -11.19
N GLY A 165 9.29 11.32 -9.87
CA GLY A 165 9.48 12.38 -8.89
C GLY A 165 8.36 12.53 -7.85
N SER A 166 7.19 11.95 -8.06
CA SER A 166 6.03 12.10 -7.14
C SER A 166 6.08 11.21 -5.89
N GLY A 167 6.95 10.20 -5.87
CA GLY A 167 6.93 9.17 -4.82
C GLY A 167 5.59 8.43 -4.78
N MET A 168 5.22 7.91 -3.62
CA MET A 168 3.93 7.23 -3.39
C MET A 168 2.71 8.16 -3.56
N GLY A 169 2.85 9.45 -3.30
CA GLY A 169 1.81 10.47 -3.52
C GLY A 169 0.46 10.19 -2.85
N GLY A 170 0.41 9.33 -1.83
CA GLY A 170 -0.82 8.93 -1.15
C GLY A 170 -1.68 7.93 -1.93
N THR A 171 -1.16 7.34 -3.00
CA THR A 171 -1.86 6.33 -3.80
C THR A 171 -2.06 5.02 -3.05
N ASP A 172 -1.20 4.70 -2.08
CA ASP A 172 -1.34 3.59 -1.14
C ASP A 172 -2.67 3.64 -0.35
N ARG A 173 -3.08 4.83 0.09
CA ARG A 173 -4.39 5.02 0.75
C ARG A 173 -5.56 4.80 -0.20
N LYS A 174 -5.38 5.11 -1.49
CA LYS A 174 -6.39 4.82 -2.52
C LYS A 174 -6.54 3.32 -2.73
N ILE A 175 -5.43 2.59 -2.77
CA ILE A 175 -5.44 1.11 -2.81
C ILE A 175 -6.13 0.55 -1.57
N ALA A 176 -5.80 1.04 -0.36
CA ALA A 176 -6.44 0.61 0.87
C ALA A 176 -7.96 0.83 0.86
N SER A 177 -8.41 1.96 0.32
CA SER A 177 -9.83 2.26 0.19
C SER A 177 -10.55 1.36 -0.81
N ALA A 178 -9.83 0.86 -1.82
CA ALA A 178 -10.36 -0.01 -2.85
C ALA A 178 -10.37 -1.49 -2.41
N CYS A 179 -9.30 -1.99 -1.78
CA CYS A 179 -9.17 -3.36 -1.26
C CYS A 179 -9.89 -3.51 0.09
N LYS A 180 -11.22 -3.38 0.08
CA LYS A 180 -12.04 -3.43 1.32
C LYS A 180 -11.88 -4.78 2.02
N GLY A 181 -11.62 -4.75 3.31
CA GLY A 181 -11.43 -5.96 4.13
C GLY A 181 -10.00 -6.47 4.18
N ALA A 182 -9.08 -5.92 3.38
CA ALA A 182 -7.66 -6.22 3.47
C ALA A 182 -6.97 -5.40 4.57
N ASP A 183 -5.89 -5.98 5.12
CA ASP A 183 -4.86 -5.23 5.83
C ASP A 183 -3.89 -4.64 4.81
N THR A 184 -4.11 -3.38 4.43
CA THR A 184 -3.25 -2.69 3.46
C THR A 184 -2.17 -1.90 4.17
N LEU A 185 -0.91 -2.19 3.87
CA LEU A 185 0.27 -1.57 4.50
C LEU A 185 0.49 -0.14 3.97
N THR A 186 -0.37 0.78 4.36
CA THR A 186 -0.22 2.21 4.02
C THR A 186 1.01 2.80 4.71
N GLY A 187 1.74 3.67 4.00
CA GLY A 187 2.99 4.26 4.49
C GLY A 187 4.20 3.32 4.52
N LYS A 188 4.02 2.04 4.15
CA LYS A 188 5.09 1.03 4.03
C LYS A 188 5.30 0.53 2.60
N GLY A 189 4.62 1.12 1.62
CA GLY A 189 4.77 0.77 0.21
C GLY A 189 6.13 1.20 -0.37
N LEU A 190 6.53 0.56 -1.46
CA LEU A 190 7.75 0.89 -2.19
C LEU A 190 7.45 1.92 -3.28
N ALA A 191 8.30 2.94 -3.39
CA ALA A 191 8.24 3.90 -4.49
C ALA A 191 9.61 3.99 -5.17
N ILE A 192 9.67 3.68 -6.47
CA ILE A 192 10.91 3.70 -7.26
C ILE A 192 10.70 4.55 -8.52
N GLN A 193 11.68 5.39 -8.85
CA GLN A 193 11.66 6.11 -10.12
C GLN A 193 11.82 5.14 -11.30
N GLY A 194 11.01 5.32 -12.34
CA GLY A 194 11.09 4.51 -13.55
C GLY A 194 12.47 4.59 -14.20
N LYS A 195 13.08 5.78 -14.20
CA LYS A 195 14.45 5.97 -14.65
C LYS A 195 15.44 5.07 -13.89
N VAL A 196 15.31 4.92 -12.58
CA VAL A 196 16.16 4.01 -11.79
C VAL A 196 15.89 2.56 -12.17
N ALA A 197 14.62 2.19 -12.37
CA ALA A 197 14.26 0.84 -12.82
C ALA A 197 14.85 0.48 -14.19
N GLN A 198 14.93 1.43 -15.13
CA GLN A 198 15.47 1.22 -16.46
C GLN A 198 17.00 1.28 -16.51
N GLU A 199 17.59 2.33 -15.96
CA GLU A 199 19.00 2.67 -16.17
C GLU A 199 19.93 2.16 -15.05
N ASN A 200 19.41 1.85 -13.85
CA ASN A 200 20.21 1.40 -12.71
C ASN A 200 19.54 0.22 -11.94
N ARG A 201 19.50 -0.93 -12.62
CA ARG A 201 18.92 -2.18 -12.11
C ARG A 201 19.46 -2.61 -10.75
N MET A 202 20.77 -2.41 -10.50
CA MET A 202 21.36 -2.74 -9.20
C MET A 202 20.82 -1.87 -8.07
N SER A 203 20.65 -0.57 -8.32
CA SER A 203 20.07 0.34 -7.34
C SER A 203 18.62 0.01 -7.06
N ALA A 204 17.84 -0.30 -8.12
CA ALA A 204 16.45 -0.74 -7.99
C ALA A 204 16.37 -2.02 -7.15
N GLN A 205 17.19 -3.04 -7.46
CA GLN A 205 17.21 -4.30 -6.70
C GLN A 205 17.56 -4.08 -5.23
N LYS A 206 18.61 -3.29 -4.94
CA LYS A 206 18.98 -2.95 -3.56
C LYS A 206 17.83 -2.29 -2.79
N SER A 207 17.07 -1.43 -3.47
CA SER A 207 15.91 -0.78 -2.85
C SER A 207 14.79 -1.78 -2.57
N VAL A 208 14.52 -2.71 -3.49
CA VAL A 208 13.56 -3.80 -3.30
C VAL A 208 13.99 -4.69 -2.13
N ASP A 209 15.24 -5.16 -2.09
CA ASP A 209 15.74 -6.06 -1.06
C ASP A 209 15.68 -5.40 0.33
N SER A 210 16.15 -4.15 0.43
CA SER A 210 16.07 -3.37 1.68
C SER A 210 14.64 -3.18 2.16
N TRP A 211 13.71 -2.88 1.24
CA TRP A 211 12.30 -2.71 1.55
C TRP A 211 11.65 -4.02 2.00
N LEU A 212 11.85 -5.13 1.28
CA LEU A 212 11.34 -6.44 1.67
C LEU A 212 11.89 -6.88 3.03
N GLY A 213 13.19 -6.66 3.29
CA GLY A 213 13.81 -6.91 4.59
C GLY A 213 13.17 -6.09 5.71
N SER A 214 12.83 -4.81 5.46
CA SER A 214 12.13 -3.94 6.43
C SER A 214 10.70 -4.42 6.76
N LEU A 215 10.10 -5.18 5.85
CA LEU A 215 8.79 -5.80 6.01
C LEU A 215 8.88 -7.21 6.63
N GLY A 216 10.08 -7.73 6.89
CA GLY A 216 10.30 -9.05 7.49
C GLY A 216 10.30 -10.21 6.49
N PHE A 217 10.31 -9.95 5.18
CA PHE A 217 10.54 -11.00 4.20
C PHE A 217 12.00 -11.44 4.24
N LYS A 218 12.21 -12.75 4.28
CA LYS A 218 13.56 -13.34 4.17
C LYS A 218 13.92 -13.52 2.70
N ASP A 219 15.19 -13.32 2.38
CA ASP A 219 15.67 -13.60 1.02
C ASP A 219 15.47 -15.08 0.68
N CYS A 220 14.73 -15.38 -0.39
CA CYS A 220 14.57 -16.73 -0.89
C CYS A 220 15.80 -17.23 -1.68
N LYS A 221 16.88 -16.42 -1.74
CA LYS A 221 18.10 -16.70 -2.52
C LYS A 221 19.23 -17.35 -1.71
N THR A 222 18.95 -17.88 -0.51
CA THR A 222 19.94 -18.64 0.29
C THR A 222 19.70 -20.13 0.20
#